data_a3f952becee7197f2fbe0aae645caa1b
#
_entry.id   a3f952becee7197f2fbe0aae645caa1b
#
_cell.length_a   1.000
_cell.length_b   1.000
_cell.length_c   1.000
_cell.angle_alpha   90.00
_cell.angle_beta   90.00
_cell.angle_gamma   90.00
#
_symmetry.space_group_name_H-M   'P 1'
#
loop_
_entity.id
_entity.type
_entity.pdbx_description
1 polymer ?
#
loop_
_entity_poly.entity_id
_entity_poly.type
_entity_poly.pdbx_seq_one_letter_code
_entity_poly.pdbx_strand_id
1 'polypeptide(L)'
;DLHYPLRRQRQMCIRDSQVCVIDLRPNDYFVGDLADQAVLEDFVRKVIADYGHVDYLINNALPLMKGIDTCTYEEFNYALRVGVTAPFYLAKLFTPHFAPGGAIVNISSSRDRMSQPQTESYTAAKGGISALTHALAVSLSGKVRVNSVSPGWIDTDYTVYEGPDANQQPAGRVGNPLDIANMVLYLCSDKAGFITGENICIDGGMTRQMIYHNDFGWTLEENR
;
A
#
# COMPACT_ATOMS: atom_id res chain seq x y z
N ASP A 1 4.73 13.23 4.58
CA ASP A 1 5.98 12.86 3.91
C ASP A 1 6.29 11.38 4.16
N LEU A 2 5.69 10.49 3.34
CA LEU A 2 5.87 9.02 3.40
C LEU A 2 7.34 8.57 3.22
N HIS A 3 8.24 9.47 2.82
CA HIS A 3 9.65 9.17 2.61
C HIS A 3 10.47 9.04 3.90
N TYR A 4 10.04 9.66 5.00
CA TYR A 4 10.78 9.60 6.25
C TYR A 4 10.79 8.20 6.89
N PRO A 5 9.67 7.44 6.91
CA PRO A 5 9.66 6.07 7.37
C PRO A 5 10.41 5.10 6.47
N LEU A 6 10.27 5.27 5.14
CA LEU A 6 11.07 4.48 4.18
C LEU A 6 12.57 4.77 4.32
N ARG A 7 12.97 6.00 4.66
CA ARG A 7 14.36 6.33 5.01
C ARG A 7 14.82 5.65 6.30
N ARG A 8 13.99 5.56 7.35
CA ARG A 8 14.33 4.81 8.58
C ARG A 8 14.28 3.30 8.36
N GLN A 9 13.36 2.78 7.54
CA GLN A 9 13.39 1.40 7.11
C GLN A 9 14.62 1.09 6.25
N ARG A 10 14.99 1.99 5.35
CA ARG A 10 16.29 1.97 4.69
C ARG A 10 17.43 1.81 5.71
N GLN A 11 17.39 2.49 6.85
CA GLN A 11 18.41 2.37 7.91
C GLN A 11 18.31 1.07 8.75
N MET A 12 17.14 0.47 8.94
CA MET A 12 16.99 -0.80 9.68
C MET A 12 17.25 -2.04 8.83
N CYS A 13 16.95 -1.99 7.52
CA CYS A 13 17.24 -3.06 6.56
C CYS A 13 18.63 -2.94 5.90
N ILE A 14 19.34 -1.84 6.11
CA ILE A 14 20.48 -1.35 5.30
C ILE A 14 21.80 -2.05 5.56
N ARG A 15 21.92 -3.00 6.43
CA ARG A 15 23.26 -3.61 6.45
C ARG A 15 23.55 -4.43 5.20
N ASP A 16 22.52 -4.96 4.50
CA ASP A 16 22.74 -5.84 3.35
C ASP A 16 21.69 -5.75 2.22
N SER A 17 20.75 -4.78 2.23
CA SER A 17 19.68 -4.68 1.21
C SER A 17 19.84 -3.45 0.31
N GLN A 18 19.63 -3.66 -1.00
CA GLN A 18 19.55 -2.58 -1.99
C GLN A 18 18.08 -2.22 -2.23
N VAL A 19 17.73 -0.94 -2.12
CA VAL A 19 16.36 -0.46 -2.33
C VAL A 19 16.31 0.40 -3.59
N CYS A 20 15.61 -0.11 -4.60
CA CYS A 20 15.34 0.59 -5.85
C CYS A 20 14.01 1.32 -5.74
N VAL A 21 14.04 2.64 -5.68
CA VAL A 21 12.84 3.47 -5.53
C VAL A 21 12.44 4.05 -6.88
N ILE A 22 11.15 3.94 -7.24
CA ILE A 22 10.52 4.74 -8.29
C ILE A 22 9.47 5.65 -7.66
N ASP A 23 9.54 6.94 -7.94
CA ASP A 23 8.60 7.97 -7.44
C ASP A 23 8.54 9.14 -8.43
N LEU A 24 7.43 9.87 -8.45
CA LEU A 24 7.32 11.16 -9.15
C LEU A 24 8.27 12.21 -8.60
N ARG A 25 8.57 12.15 -7.30
CA ARG A 25 9.45 13.09 -6.61
C ARG A 25 10.91 12.71 -6.81
N PRO A 26 11.82 13.70 -6.78
CA PRO A 26 13.25 13.45 -6.83
C PRO A 26 13.70 12.42 -5.77
N ASN A 27 14.44 11.42 -6.20
CA ASN A 27 15.04 10.38 -5.37
C ASN A 27 16.37 9.92 -5.97
N ASP A 28 17.09 9.08 -5.24
CA ASP A 28 18.47 8.69 -5.62
C ASP A 28 18.51 7.55 -6.66
N TYR A 29 17.38 7.02 -7.12
CA TYR A 29 17.40 5.85 -8.00
C TYR A 29 16.65 6.06 -9.33
N PHE A 30 15.31 6.31 -9.30
CA PHE A 30 14.53 6.49 -10.51
C PHE A 30 13.35 7.44 -10.29
N VAL A 31 13.29 8.51 -11.10
CA VAL A 31 12.18 9.46 -11.08
C VAL A 31 11.27 9.18 -12.28
N GLY A 32 9.98 8.92 -12.03
CA GLY A 32 9.04 8.64 -13.11
C GLY A 32 7.61 8.47 -12.63
N ASP A 33 6.66 8.65 -13.55
CA ASP A 33 5.23 8.47 -13.30
C ASP A 33 4.83 7.00 -13.48
N LEU A 34 4.33 6.39 -12.41
CA LEU A 34 3.82 5.01 -12.44
C LEU A 34 2.60 4.81 -13.36
N ALA A 35 1.93 5.89 -13.78
CA ALA A 35 0.86 5.81 -14.75
C ALA A 35 1.35 5.63 -16.19
N ASP A 36 2.66 5.77 -16.45
CA ASP A 36 3.27 5.64 -17.78
C ASP A 36 3.93 4.27 -17.94
N GLN A 37 3.47 3.52 -18.94
CA GLN A 37 3.98 2.18 -19.24
C GLN A 37 5.48 2.17 -19.55
N ALA A 38 5.97 3.12 -20.36
CA ALA A 38 7.38 3.16 -20.76
C ALA A 38 8.29 3.42 -19.55
N VAL A 39 7.83 4.26 -18.61
CA VAL A 39 8.52 4.53 -17.35
C VAL A 39 8.65 3.25 -16.51
N LEU A 40 7.61 2.42 -16.43
CA LEU A 40 7.65 1.14 -15.71
C LEU A 40 8.64 0.17 -16.36
N GLU A 41 8.65 0.09 -17.69
CA GLU A 41 9.58 -0.76 -18.45
C GLU A 41 11.05 -0.32 -18.26
N ASP A 42 11.30 0.98 -18.31
CA ASP A 42 12.63 1.56 -18.10
C ASP A 42 13.13 1.34 -16.67
N PHE A 43 12.24 1.49 -15.67
CA PHE A 43 12.56 1.19 -14.28
C PHE A 43 12.96 -0.27 -14.09
N VAL A 44 12.16 -1.21 -14.59
CA VAL A 44 12.48 -2.65 -14.49
C VAL A 44 13.78 -2.97 -15.20
N ARG A 45 13.98 -2.45 -16.43
CA ARG A 45 15.22 -2.63 -17.18
C ARG A 45 16.45 -2.17 -16.40
N LYS A 46 16.34 -0.99 -15.75
CA LYS A 46 17.41 -0.46 -14.91
C LYS A 46 17.68 -1.36 -13.69
N VAL A 47 16.65 -1.79 -12.96
CA VAL A 47 16.81 -2.67 -11.79
C VAL A 47 17.52 -3.98 -12.19
N ILE A 48 17.10 -4.58 -13.30
CA ILE A 48 17.69 -5.85 -13.76
C ILE A 48 19.10 -5.67 -14.30
N ALA A 49 19.40 -4.55 -14.94
CA ALA A 49 20.77 -4.24 -15.37
C ALA A 49 21.71 -4.03 -14.17
N ASP A 50 21.23 -3.39 -13.09
CA ASP A 50 22.04 -3.08 -11.92
C ASP A 50 22.22 -4.29 -10.98
N TYR A 51 21.21 -5.17 -10.84
CA TYR A 51 21.20 -6.21 -9.79
C TYR A 51 20.88 -7.62 -10.29
N GLY A 52 20.38 -7.80 -11.50
CA GLY A 52 20.09 -9.11 -12.12
C GLY A 52 18.79 -9.78 -11.64
N HIS A 53 18.34 -9.50 -10.44
CA HIS A 53 17.14 -10.10 -9.83
C HIS A 53 16.46 -9.15 -8.85
N VAL A 54 15.29 -9.55 -8.36
CA VAL A 54 14.57 -8.89 -7.27
C VAL A 54 14.10 -9.93 -6.25
N ASP A 55 14.22 -9.60 -4.97
CA ASP A 55 13.69 -10.43 -3.88
C ASP A 55 12.26 -10.00 -3.53
N TYR A 56 12.02 -8.69 -3.47
CA TYR A 56 10.74 -8.14 -3.01
C TYR A 56 10.28 -6.98 -3.89
N LEU A 57 8.99 -6.97 -4.21
CA LEU A 57 8.31 -5.84 -4.86
C LEU A 57 7.28 -5.25 -3.89
N ILE A 58 7.48 -3.99 -3.50
CA ILE A 58 6.56 -3.28 -2.60
C ILE A 58 5.82 -2.20 -3.38
N ASN A 59 4.54 -2.41 -3.64
CA ASN A 59 3.68 -1.44 -4.31
C ASN A 59 3.02 -0.52 -3.28
N ASN A 60 3.64 0.64 -3.03
CA ASN A 60 3.24 1.58 -1.97
C ASN A 60 2.72 2.92 -2.51
N ALA A 61 2.73 3.16 -3.82
CA ALA A 61 2.31 4.44 -4.38
C ALA A 61 0.87 4.80 -3.99
N LEU A 62 0.67 6.09 -3.68
CA LEU A 62 -0.64 6.62 -3.30
C LEU A 62 -1.41 7.04 -4.56
N PRO A 63 -2.56 6.41 -4.89
CA PRO A 63 -3.38 6.85 -5.99
C PRO A 63 -4.10 8.16 -5.64
N LEU A 64 -4.53 8.89 -6.69
CA LEU A 64 -5.30 10.12 -6.54
C LEU A 64 -6.62 9.84 -5.79
N MET A 65 -6.97 10.74 -4.85
CA MET A 65 -8.19 10.66 -4.08
C MET A 65 -9.11 11.84 -4.44
N LYS A 66 -10.12 11.56 -5.25
CA LYS A 66 -11.20 12.47 -5.64
C LYS A 66 -12.53 11.73 -5.73
N GLY A 67 -13.61 12.45 -5.54
CA GLY A 67 -14.96 11.91 -5.48
C GLY A 67 -15.89 12.33 -6.61
N ILE A 68 -17.14 11.87 -6.51
CA ILE A 68 -18.17 11.98 -7.55
C ILE A 68 -18.40 13.41 -8.02
N ASP A 69 -18.22 14.41 -7.14
CA ASP A 69 -18.51 15.81 -7.48
C ASP A 69 -17.42 16.45 -8.34
N THR A 70 -16.17 16.01 -8.22
CA THR A 70 -15.02 16.72 -8.81
C THR A 70 -14.07 15.85 -9.62
N CYS A 71 -14.18 14.52 -9.53
CA CYS A 71 -13.31 13.60 -10.22
C CYS A 71 -13.67 13.52 -11.71
N THR A 72 -12.76 13.90 -12.57
CA THR A 72 -12.94 13.71 -14.02
C THR A 72 -12.67 12.26 -14.41
N TYR A 73 -13.14 11.86 -15.60
CA TYR A 73 -12.86 10.54 -16.16
C TYR A 73 -11.37 10.24 -16.25
N GLU A 74 -10.56 11.22 -16.67
CA GLU A 74 -9.10 11.06 -16.80
C GLU A 74 -8.42 10.93 -15.43
N GLU A 75 -8.86 11.68 -14.42
CA GLU A 75 -8.36 11.58 -13.07
C GLU A 75 -8.71 10.24 -12.42
N PHE A 76 -9.91 9.73 -12.66
CA PHE A 76 -10.31 8.40 -12.19
C PHE A 76 -9.42 7.31 -12.82
N ASN A 77 -9.23 7.36 -14.15
CA ASN A 77 -8.34 6.43 -14.86
C ASN A 77 -6.89 6.55 -14.40
N TYR A 78 -6.41 7.77 -14.11
CA TYR A 78 -5.09 7.98 -13.55
C TYR A 78 -4.93 7.27 -12.18
N ALA A 79 -5.92 7.42 -11.29
CA ALA A 79 -5.92 6.73 -10.00
C ALA A 79 -5.84 5.20 -10.14
N LEU A 80 -6.59 4.63 -11.10
CA LEU A 80 -6.54 3.19 -11.39
C LEU A 80 -5.19 2.77 -12.00
N ARG A 81 -4.62 3.59 -12.89
CA ARG A 81 -3.30 3.30 -13.47
C ARG A 81 -2.22 3.23 -12.38
N VAL A 82 -2.18 4.19 -11.47
CA VAL A 82 -1.21 4.21 -10.37
C VAL A 82 -1.49 3.10 -9.35
N GLY A 83 -2.76 2.92 -8.95
CA GLY A 83 -3.12 2.05 -7.83
C GLY A 83 -3.33 0.58 -8.18
N VAL A 84 -3.58 0.24 -9.44
CA VAL A 84 -3.89 -1.14 -9.88
C VAL A 84 -3.05 -1.57 -11.07
N THR A 85 -3.04 -0.78 -12.16
CA THR A 85 -2.39 -1.18 -13.40
C THR A 85 -0.87 -1.25 -13.25
N ALA A 86 -0.25 -0.27 -12.62
CA ALA A 86 1.19 -0.27 -12.38
C ALA A 86 1.64 -1.44 -11.49
N PRO A 87 1.01 -1.73 -10.32
CA PRO A 87 1.29 -2.95 -9.55
C PRO A 87 1.18 -4.24 -10.36
N PHE A 88 0.13 -4.39 -11.15
CA PHE A 88 -0.02 -5.53 -12.05
C PHE A 88 1.13 -5.62 -13.05
N TYR A 89 1.45 -4.51 -13.71
CA TYR A 89 2.44 -4.49 -14.78
C TYR A 89 3.87 -4.70 -14.24
N LEU A 90 4.20 -4.10 -13.12
CA LEU A 90 5.47 -4.36 -12.41
C LEU A 90 5.59 -5.83 -11.99
N ALA A 91 4.53 -6.41 -11.42
CA ALA A 91 4.51 -7.83 -11.08
C ALA A 91 4.78 -8.70 -12.32
N LYS A 92 4.11 -8.40 -13.47
CA LYS A 92 4.33 -9.09 -14.74
C LYS A 92 5.78 -8.98 -15.22
N LEU A 93 6.33 -7.77 -15.23
CA LEU A 93 7.69 -7.51 -15.72
C LEU A 93 8.76 -8.15 -14.83
N PHE A 94 8.59 -8.14 -13.51
CA PHE A 94 9.55 -8.74 -12.58
C PHE A 94 9.40 -10.26 -12.42
N THR A 95 8.28 -10.87 -12.84
CA THR A 95 8.03 -12.32 -12.67
C THR A 95 9.19 -13.22 -13.12
N PRO A 96 9.88 -12.99 -14.27
CA PRO A 96 11.01 -13.81 -14.67
C PRO A 96 12.29 -13.58 -13.85
N HIS A 97 12.32 -12.57 -13.01
CA HIS A 97 13.50 -12.08 -12.31
C HIS A 97 13.43 -12.21 -10.79
N PHE A 98 12.35 -12.76 -10.24
CA PHE A 98 12.28 -13.01 -8.79
C PHE A 98 13.25 -14.09 -8.37
N ALA A 99 14.00 -13.81 -7.31
CA ALA A 99 14.79 -14.81 -6.62
C ALA A 99 13.86 -15.86 -5.94
N PRO A 100 14.36 -17.09 -5.69
CA PRO A 100 13.62 -18.09 -4.90
C PRO A 100 13.20 -17.52 -3.55
N GLY A 101 11.93 -17.73 -3.15
CA GLY A 101 11.38 -17.17 -1.91
C GLY A 101 10.87 -15.73 -2.03
N GLY A 102 10.88 -15.16 -3.22
CA GLY A 102 10.44 -13.80 -3.49
C GLY A 102 9.01 -13.49 -3.01
N ALA A 103 8.75 -12.21 -2.73
CA ALA A 103 7.43 -11.77 -2.31
C ALA A 103 7.02 -10.42 -2.93
N ILE A 104 5.72 -10.27 -3.16
CA ILE A 104 5.07 -9.00 -3.51
C ILE A 104 4.21 -8.57 -2.33
N VAL A 105 4.36 -7.33 -1.88
CA VAL A 105 3.49 -6.73 -0.87
C VAL A 105 2.84 -5.47 -1.44
N ASN A 106 1.52 -5.50 -1.54
CA ASN A 106 0.72 -4.39 -2.01
C ASN A 106 0.19 -3.57 -0.82
N ILE A 107 0.35 -2.25 -0.85
CA ILE A 107 -0.23 -1.39 0.18
C ILE A 107 -1.61 -0.93 -0.29
N SER A 108 -2.63 -1.58 0.27
CA SER A 108 -4.03 -1.22 0.09
C SER A 108 -4.45 -0.13 1.09
N SER A 109 -5.62 -0.26 1.68
CA SER A 109 -6.17 0.62 2.72
C SER A 109 -7.37 -0.05 3.37
N SER A 110 -7.75 0.32 4.59
CA SER A 110 -9.07 0.01 5.15
C SER A 110 -10.23 0.50 4.26
N ARG A 111 -9.96 1.45 3.35
CA ARG A 111 -10.92 1.92 2.33
C ARG A 111 -11.15 0.95 1.19
N ASP A 112 -10.56 -0.21 1.18
CA ASP A 112 -10.93 -1.33 0.29
C ASP A 112 -12.30 -1.94 0.64
N ARG A 113 -12.79 -1.68 1.86
CA ARG A 113 -14.06 -2.21 2.43
C ARG A 113 -14.89 -1.18 3.19
N MET A 114 -14.37 0.04 3.38
CA MET A 114 -15.05 1.18 4.02
C MET A 114 -14.83 2.42 3.17
N SER A 115 -15.68 3.41 3.28
CA SER A 115 -15.54 4.64 2.50
C SER A 115 -15.96 5.85 3.30
N GLN A 116 -15.42 6.99 2.92
CA GLN A 116 -15.96 8.30 3.24
C GLN A 116 -16.47 8.93 1.94
N PRO A 117 -17.40 9.89 2.00
CA PRO A 117 -17.82 10.63 0.81
C PRO A 117 -16.62 11.23 0.07
N GLN A 118 -16.74 11.36 -1.24
CA GLN A 118 -15.74 12.02 -2.10
C GLN A 118 -14.37 11.29 -2.17
N THR A 119 -14.36 9.95 -2.08
CA THR A 119 -13.13 9.15 -2.13
C THR A 119 -13.17 8.03 -3.16
N GLU A 120 -14.08 8.11 -4.14
CA GLU A 120 -14.41 7.02 -5.07
C GLU A 120 -13.21 6.54 -5.87
N SER A 121 -12.38 7.44 -6.41
CA SER A 121 -11.19 7.06 -7.19
C SER A 121 -10.17 6.29 -6.35
N TYR A 122 -9.94 6.72 -5.12
CA TYR A 122 -9.04 6.06 -4.18
C TYR A 122 -9.61 4.72 -3.71
N THR A 123 -10.88 4.69 -3.32
CA THR A 123 -11.56 3.46 -2.86
C THR A 123 -11.57 2.40 -3.97
N ALA A 124 -11.87 2.79 -5.22
CA ALA A 124 -11.81 1.88 -6.36
C ALA A 124 -10.40 1.31 -6.57
N ALA A 125 -9.37 2.15 -6.51
CA ALA A 125 -7.99 1.70 -6.64
C ALA A 125 -7.56 0.76 -5.49
N LYS A 126 -7.93 1.07 -4.24
CA LYS A 126 -7.56 0.25 -3.08
C LYS A 126 -8.37 -1.05 -2.99
N GLY A 127 -9.63 -1.06 -3.43
CA GLY A 127 -10.40 -2.29 -3.65
C GLY A 127 -9.80 -3.14 -4.78
N GLY A 128 -9.43 -2.49 -5.88
CA GLY A 128 -8.80 -3.14 -7.03
C GLY A 128 -7.48 -3.82 -6.70
N ILE A 129 -6.59 -3.16 -5.93
CA ILE A 129 -5.31 -3.77 -5.54
C ILE A 129 -5.50 -4.93 -4.56
N SER A 130 -6.51 -4.88 -3.66
CA SER A 130 -6.85 -5.99 -2.77
C SER A 130 -7.32 -7.21 -3.57
N ALA A 131 -8.18 -7.02 -4.57
CA ALA A 131 -8.61 -8.09 -5.47
C ALA A 131 -7.46 -8.62 -6.34
N LEU A 132 -6.61 -7.73 -6.88
CA LEU A 132 -5.44 -8.11 -7.66
C LEU A 132 -4.45 -8.97 -6.85
N THR A 133 -4.34 -8.75 -5.55
CA THR A 133 -3.43 -9.48 -4.67
C THR A 133 -3.70 -10.98 -4.70
N HIS A 134 -4.94 -11.42 -4.47
CA HIS A 134 -5.24 -12.86 -4.49
C HIS A 134 -5.17 -13.46 -5.91
N ALA A 135 -5.52 -12.68 -6.94
CA ALA A 135 -5.40 -13.12 -8.33
C ALA A 135 -3.92 -13.38 -8.72
N LEU A 136 -3.01 -12.47 -8.34
CA LEU A 136 -1.57 -12.65 -8.54
C LEU A 136 -1.02 -13.80 -7.71
N ALA A 137 -1.46 -13.99 -6.46
CA ALA A 137 -1.03 -15.09 -5.60
C ALA A 137 -1.31 -16.46 -6.23
N VAL A 138 -2.49 -16.61 -6.87
CA VAL A 138 -2.86 -17.83 -7.59
C VAL A 138 -2.03 -17.99 -8.87
N SER A 139 -1.88 -16.92 -9.67
CA SER A 139 -1.13 -16.96 -10.92
C SER A 139 0.37 -17.20 -10.74
N LEU A 140 0.94 -16.75 -9.61
CA LEU A 140 2.35 -16.90 -9.28
C LEU A 140 2.63 -18.04 -8.29
N SER A 141 1.67 -18.96 -8.14
CA SER A 141 1.75 -20.09 -7.22
C SER A 141 3.07 -20.86 -7.35
N GLY A 142 3.69 -21.15 -6.22
CA GLY A 142 4.98 -21.85 -6.15
C GLY A 142 6.22 -21.02 -6.56
N LYS A 143 6.04 -19.77 -6.99
CA LYS A 143 7.14 -18.88 -7.42
C LYS A 143 7.31 -17.68 -6.50
N VAL A 144 6.21 -16.93 -6.25
CA VAL A 144 6.24 -15.67 -5.52
C VAL A 144 5.01 -15.62 -4.63
N ARG A 145 5.16 -15.27 -3.37
CA ARG A 145 4.04 -14.99 -2.45
C ARG A 145 3.54 -13.57 -2.69
N VAL A 146 2.24 -13.39 -2.73
CA VAL A 146 1.63 -12.06 -2.96
C VAL A 146 0.62 -11.79 -1.87
N ASN A 147 0.84 -10.73 -1.10
CA ASN A 147 -0.06 -10.31 -0.03
C ASN A 147 -0.29 -8.80 -0.09
N SER A 148 -1.31 -8.33 0.60
CA SER A 148 -1.53 -6.90 0.81
C SER A 148 -1.65 -6.54 2.27
N VAL A 149 -1.30 -5.30 2.58
CA VAL A 149 -1.55 -4.68 3.88
C VAL A 149 -2.54 -3.55 3.68
N SER A 150 -3.58 -3.50 4.49
CA SER A 150 -4.62 -2.45 4.50
C SER A 150 -4.47 -1.58 5.76
N PRO A 151 -3.71 -0.46 5.68
CA PRO A 151 -3.59 0.49 6.78
C PRO A 151 -4.92 1.17 7.10
N GLY A 152 -5.12 1.48 8.39
CA GLY A 152 -6.10 2.46 8.85
C GLY A 152 -5.56 3.89 8.80
N TRP A 153 -5.86 4.69 9.83
CA TRP A 153 -5.27 6.01 9.97
C TRP A 153 -3.83 5.90 10.47
N ILE A 154 -2.90 6.26 9.59
CA ILE A 154 -1.46 6.27 9.86
C ILE A 154 -0.96 7.70 9.75
N ASP A 155 -0.48 8.23 10.85
CA ASP A 155 0.19 9.53 10.87
C ASP A 155 1.67 9.39 10.52
N THR A 156 2.11 10.18 9.55
CA THR A 156 3.49 10.14 9.04
C THR A 156 4.41 11.15 9.73
N ASP A 157 3.83 12.11 10.44
CA ASP A 157 4.54 13.22 11.07
C ASP A 157 4.86 12.96 12.55
N TYR A 158 4.39 11.82 13.08
CA TYR A 158 4.53 11.45 14.49
C TYR A 158 3.92 12.49 15.43
N THR A 159 2.78 13.02 15.04
CA THR A 159 2.02 14.00 15.83
C THR A 159 1.54 13.36 17.15
N VAL A 160 1.61 14.10 18.23
CA VAL A 160 1.01 13.69 19.50
C VAL A 160 -0.46 14.08 19.46
N TYR A 161 -1.35 13.09 19.44
CA TYR A 161 -2.79 13.29 19.48
C TYR A 161 -3.31 13.19 20.90
N GLU A 162 -4.35 13.95 21.21
CA GLU A 162 -5.03 13.95 22.50
C GLU A 162 -6.54 13.77 22.33
N GLY A 163 -7.23 13.42 23.41
CA GLY A 163 -8.68 13.30 23.45
C GLY A 163 -9.24 12.25 22.48
N PRO A 164 -10.36 12.55 21.78
CA PRO A 164 -11.01 11.59 20.89
C PRO A 164 -10.12 11.10 19.76
N ASP A 165 -9.30 11.96 19.17
CA ASP A 165 -8.41 11.59 18.06
C ASP A 165 -7.37 10.56 18.49
N ALA A 166 -6.85 10.64 19.72
CA ALA A 166 -5.92 9.66 20.26
C ALA A 166 -6.57 8.30 20.53
N ASN A 167 -7.87 8.28 20.89
CA ASN A 167 -8.54 7.10 21.45
C ASN A 167 -9.59 6.47 20.54
N GLN A 168 -9.81 6.99 19.34
CA GLN A 168 -10.87 6.51 18.45
C GLN A 168 -10.65 5.09 17.93
N GLN A 169 -9.38 4.61 17.87
CA GLN A 169 -9.09 3.22 17.53
C GLN A 169 -9.04 2.37 18.80
N PRO A 170 -9.55 1.12 18.77
CA PRO A 170 -9.45 0.19 19.90
C PRO A 170 -8.03 -0.01 20.43
N ALA A 171 -7.00 0.17 19.60
CA ALA A 171 -5.59 0.12 20.03
C ALA A 171 -5.16 1.31 20.91
N GLY A 172 -6.04 2.31 21.13
CA GLY A 172 -5.79 3.47 22.00
C GLY A 172 -4.75 4.45 21.47
N ARG A 173 -4.49 4.45 20.18
CA ARG A 173 -3.57 5.41 19.54
C ARG A 173 -3.77 5.45 18.01
N VAL A 174 -3.36 6.54 17.41
CA VAL A 174 -3.16 6.62 15.96
C VAL A 174 -1.99 5.73 15.54
N GLY A 175 -2.10 5.09 14.38
CA GLY A 175 -1.01 4.29 13.82
C GLY A 175 0.14 5.16 13.32
N ASN A 176 1.31 4.57 13.16
CA ASN A 176 2.48 5.20 12.57
C ASN A 176 3.09 4.32 11.48
N PRO A 177 4.00 4.84 10.66
CA PRO A 177 4.59 4.09 9.56
C PRO A 177 5.29 2.79 9.95
N LEU A 178 5.82 2.68 11.16
CA LEU A 178 6.48 1.45 11.63
C LEU A 178 5.47 0.31 11.84
N ASP A 179 4.21 0.63 12.18
CA ASP A 179 3.15 -0.39 12.30
C ASP A 179 2.96 -1.12 10.97
N ILE A 180 3.01 -0.40 9.85
CA ILE A 180 2.89 -0.96 8.51
C ILE A 180 4.18 -1.65 8.07
N ALA A 181 5.29 -0.99 8.28
CA ALA A 181 6.60 -1.46 7.89
C ALA A 181 6.97 -2.80 8.51
N ASN A 182 6.66 -3.00 9.79
CA ASN A 182 6.92 -4.27 10.48
C ASN A 182 6.13 -5.43 9.84
N MET A 183 4.89 -5.19 9.40
CA MET A 183 4.11 -6.20 8.69
C MET A 183 4.68 -6.47 7.29
N VAL A 184 5.09 -5.44 6.56
CA VAL A 184 5.76 -5.60 5.25
C VAL A 184 7.02 -6.46 5.40
N LEU A 185 7.88 -6.16 6.37
CA LEU A 185 9.08 -6.93 6.65
C LEU A 185 8.76 -8.39 7.04
N TYR A 186 7.72 -8.59 7.84
CA TYR A 186 7.28 -9.94 8.19
C TYR A 186 6.82 -10.71 6.96
N LEU A 187 6.00 -10.10 6.09
CA LEU A 187 5.50 -10.72 4.86
C LEU A 187 6.61 -11.02 3.84
N CYS A 188 7.67 -10.24 3.83
CA CYS A 188 8.86 -10.50 3.01
C CYS A 188 9.73 -11.63 3.56
N SER A 189 9.65 -11.93 4.85
CA SER A 189 10.52 -12.93 5.50
C SER A 189 10.05 -14.38 5.26
N ASP A 190 10.95 -15.33 5.49
CA ASP A 190 10.65 -16.78 5.44
C ASP A 190 9.60 -17.21 6.49
N LYS A 191 9.41 -16.42 7.55
CA LYS A 191 8.39 -16.67 8.58
C LYS A 191 6.96 -16.59 8.02
N ALA A 192 6.77 -15.87 6.92
CA ALA A 192 5.51 -15.77 6.20
C ALA A 192 5.39 -16.79 5.05
N GLY A 193 6.19 -17.85 5.04
CA GLY A 193 6.27 -18.83 3.95
C GLY A 193 4.95 -19.53 3.58
N PHE A 194 3.97 -19.54 4.48
CA PHE A 194 2.63 -20.13 4.22
C PHE A 194 1.51 -19.06 4.14
N ILE A 195 1.88 -17.77 3.96
CA ILE A 195 0.93 -16.67 3.82
C ILE A 195 1.03 -16.15 2.39
N THR A 196 -0.04 -16.32 1.60
CA THR A 196 -0.18 -15.77 0.25
C THR A 196 -1.64 -15.57 -0.11
N GLY A 197 -1.95 -14.52 -0.86
CA GLY A 197 -3.31 -14.14 -1.25
C GLY A 197 -4.08 -13.36 -0.20
N GLU A 198 -3.47 -13.05 0.94
CA GLU A 198 -4.12 -12.40 2.07
C GLU A 198 -4.07 -10.86 2.00
N ASN A 199 -5.11 -10.25 2.53
CA ASN A 199 -5.17 -8.80 2.78
C ASN A 199 -5.26 -8.54 4.27
N ILE A 200 -4.15 -8.13 4.87
CA ILE A 200 -4.00 -7.99 6.31
C ILE A 200 -4.29 -6.54 6.73
N CYS A 201 -5.35 -6.35 7.51
CA CYS A 201 -5.73 -5.04 8.03
C CYS A 201 -4.88 -4.65 9.25
N ILE A 202 -4.25 -3.47 9.17
CA ILE A 202 -3.43 -2.87 10.24
C ILE A 202 -3.99 -1.48 10.53
N ASP A 203 -5.04 -1.41 11.32
CA ASP A 203 -5.86 -0.22 11.53
C ASP A 203 -6.18 0.09 13.00
N GLY A 204 -5.49 -0.57 13.92
CA GLY A 204 -5.77 -0.43 15.34
C GLY A 204 -7.14 -0.95 15.78
N GLY A 205 -7.81 -1.75 14.95
CA GLY A 205 -9.13 -2.31 15.22
C GLY A 205 -10.29 -1.42 14.75
N MET A 206 -10.03 -0.30 14.09
CA MET A 206 -11.06 0.65 13.66
C MET A 206 -12.16 -0.01 12.81
N THR A 207 -11.81 -0.86 11.83
CA THR A 207 -12.79 -1.53 10.96
C THR A 207 -13.55 -2.67 11.65
N ARG A 208 -13.24 -2.97 12.91
CA ARG A 208 -13.92 -4.02 13.72
C ARG A 208 -14.86 -3.44 14.75
N GLN A 209 -14.76 -2.14 15.01
CA GLN A 209 -15.60 -1.46 15.99
C GLN A 209 -16.96 -1.16 15.38
N MET A 210 -18.02 -1.63 16.05
CA MET A 210 -19.41 -1.29 15.72
C MET A 210 -19.83 -0.13 16.62
N ILE A 211 -20.39 0.91 16.03
CA ILE A 211 -20.85 2.13 16.73
C ILE A 211 -22.28 2.40 16.30
N TYR A 212 -23.18 2.58 17.26
CA TYR A 212 -24.56 3.00 17.05
C TYR A 212 -24.74 4.47 17.43
N HIS A 213 -25.84 5.07 16.99
CA HIS A 213 -26.22 6.42 17.41
C HIS A 213 -26.25 6.54 18.94
N ASN A 214 -25.58 7.55 19.49
CA ASN A 214 -25.30 7.83 20.91
C ASN A 214 -24.19 7.01 21.58
N ASP A 215 -23.60 6.03 20.89
CA ASP A 215 -22.42 5.35 21.44
C ASP A 215 -21.19 6.26 21.36
N PHE A 216 -20.39 6.28 22.42
CA PHE A 216 -19.10 7.02 22.47
C PHE A 216 -19.18 8.49 22.04
N GLY A 217 -20.36 9.12 22.23
CA GLY A 217 -20.60 10.50 21.82
C GLY A 217 -20.87 10.69 20.32
N TRP A 218 -20.94 9.61 19.53
CA TRP A 218 -21.30 9.71 18.12
C TRP A 218 -22.83 9.92 17.98
N THR A 219 -23.23 10.95 17.25
CA THR A 219 -24.63 11.23 16.93
C THR A 219 -24.81 11.35 15.42
N LEU A 220 -25.86 10.73 14.89
CA LEU A 220 -26.28 10.95 13.52
C LEU A 220 -27.13 12.22 13.49
N GLU A 221 -26.69 13.22 12.73
CA GLU A 221 -27.47 14.44 12.49
C GLU A 221 -28.61 14.14 11.50
N GLU A 222 -29.82 14.65 11.79
CA GLU A 222 -31.02 14.36 10.98
C GLU A 222 -30.99 14.97 9.56
N ASN A 223 -30.04 15.86 9.25
CA ASN A 223 -29.94 16.59 7.99
C ASN A 223 -28.70 16.19 7.18
N ARG A 224 -28.59 14.93 6.81
CA ARG A 224 -27.65 14.48 5.77
C ARG A 224 -28.33 14.25 4.47
#